data_4f34f759918db651433344c6735b06a1
#
_entry.id   4f34f759918db651433344c6735b06a1
#
_cell.length_a   1.000
_cell.length_b   1.000
_cell.length_c   1.000
_cell.angle_alpha   90.00
_cell.angle_beta   90.00
_cell.angle_gamma   90.00
#
_symmetry.space_group_name_H-M   'P 1'
#
loop_
_entity.id
_entity.type
_entity.pdbx_description
1 polymer ?
#
loop_
_entity_poly.entity_id
_entity_poly.type
_entity_poly.pdbx_seq_one_letter_code
_entity_poly.pdbx_strand_id
1 'polypeptide(L)'
;WSSGGWKRGSLSSSDGPRPRVSSYTAIDRIVELLSDPARFPALTEIVMTGHSAGGQVAHRYAAASRAEENFGAVSFRYVVANPSTYLYLRPEREVDSTFVVPDVSGCPGYDDWHYGLQSPYNYATVVGVDTIRAQLIRRDVRILIGSADTLSAQLDVSCGANLQGRHRLERGQTLVRFMDWLSSLHRHQEMIVPGSGHSSSGMYLSAVGLDALFGT
;
A
#
# COMPACT_ATOMS: atom_id res chain seq x y z
N TRP A 1 4.39 -2.27 -18.50
CA TRP A 1 3.38 -1.45 -17.82
C TRP A 1 3.69 0.03 -18.03
N SER A 2 2.65 0.88 -17.99
CA SER A 2 2.85 2.33 -17.98
C SER A 2 3.51 2.81 -16.69
N SER A 3 4.05 4.04 -16.70
CA SER A 3 4.74 4.66 -15.56
C SER A 3 3.88 4.74 -14.28
N GLY A 4 2.56 4.80 -14.40
CA GLY A 4 1.62 4.79 -13.27
C GLY A 4 0.95 3.44 -13.06
N GLY A 5 0.79 2.64 -14.10
CA GLY A 5 -0.02 1.42 -14.09
C GLY A 5 0.56 0.30 -13.22
N TRP A 6 1.88 0.14 -13.23
CA TRP A 6 2.54 -0.89 -12.42
C TRP A 6 2.28 -0.73 -10.91
N LYS A 7 2.07 0.48 -10.44
CA LYS A 7 1.74 0.77 -9.03
C LYS A 7 0.32 0.39 -8.62
N ARG A 8 -0.52 0.02 -9.58
CA ARG A 8 -1.97 -0.12 -9.40
C ARG A 8 -2.49 -1.51 -9.76
N GLY A 9 -1.60 -2.45 -10.08
CA GLY A 9 -1.98 -3.77 -10.55
C GLY A 9 -2.50 -3.79 -11.99
N SER A 10 -2.13 -2.81 -12.82
CA SER A 10 -2.53 -2.75 -14.24
C SER A 10 -1.91 -3.87 -15.05
N LEU A 11 -2.52 -4.16 -16.20
CA LEU A 11 -1.95 -5.08 -17.19
C LEU A 11 -0.71 -4.48 -17.86
N SER A 12 0.19 -5.35 -18.31
CA SER A 12 1.35 -4.98 -19.13
C SER A 12 0.92 -4.27 -20.41
N SER A 13 1.85 -3.53 -21.04
CA SER A 13 1.58 -2.77 -22.28
C SER A 13 0.95 -3.64 -23.36
N SER A 14 0.13 -3.01 -24.20
CA SER A 14 -0.58 -3.70 -25.31
C SER A 14 0.34 -4.15 -26.43
N ASP A 15 1.48 -3.51 -26.56
CA ASP A 15 2.55 -3.76 -27.54
C ASP A 15 3.60 -4.78 -27.05
N GLY A 16 3.48 -5.23 -25.80
CA GLY A 16 4.36 -6.24 -25.21
C GLY A 16 3.91 -7.68 -25.45
N PRO A 17 4.64 -8.67 -24.89
CA PRO A 17 4.30 -10.09 -25.01
C PRO A 17 2.87 -10.43 -24.54
N ARG A 18 2.32 -11.49 -25.11
CA ARG A 18 0.98 -12.01 -24.77
C ARG A 18 1.09 -13.35 -24.02
N PRO A 19 0.16 -13.66 -23.11
CA PRO A 19 -0.94 -12.80 -22.64
C PRO A 19 -0.44 -11.63 -21.81
N ARG A 20 -1.21 -10.55 -21.79
CA ARG A 20 -0.95 -9.43 -20.88
C ARG A 20 -1.13 -9.87 -19.41
N VAL A 21 -0.22 -9.47 -18.55
CA VAL A 21 -0.25 -9.83 -17.12
C VAL A 21 -0.31 -8.57 -16.24
N SER A 22 -1.00 -8.67 -15.11
CA SER A 22 -0.98 -7.62 -14.09
C SER A 22 0.41 -7.55 -13.43
N SER A 23 0.83 -6.35 -13.04
CA SER A 23 2.04 -6.18 -12.23
C SER A 23 1.97 -6.96 -10.91
N TYR A 24 0.78 -7.11 -10.32
CA TYR A 24 0.58 -7.90 -9.11
C TYR A 24 0.66 -9.40 -9.37
N THR A 25 0.19 -9.87 -10.53
CA THR A 25 0.42 -11.26 -10.94
C THR A 25 1.91 -11.58 -11.09
N ALA A 26 2.73 -10.62 -11.53
CA ALA A 26 4.18 -10.82 -11.57
C ALA A 26 4.78 -10.95 -10.14
N ILE A 27 4.28 -10.19 -9.18
CA ILE A 27 4.68 -10.33 -7.77
C ILE A 27 4.19 -11.67 -7.21
N ASP A 28 2.94 -12.08 -7.50
CA ASP A 28 2.42 -13.39 -7.07
C ASP A 28 3.33 -14.55 -7.51
N ARG A 29 3.90 -14.48 -8.72
CA ARG A 29 4.82 -15.51 -9.21
C ARG A 29 6.14 -15.55 -8.45
N ILE A 30 6.64 -14.39 -7.99
CA ILE A 30 7.82 -14.34 -7.13
C ILE A 30 7.49 -14.93 -5.75
N VAL A 31 6.36 -14.56 -5.18
CA VAL A 31 5.90 -15.10 -3.89
C VAL A 31 5.70 -16.62 -3.97
N GLU A 32 5.05 -17.11 -5.02
CA GLU A 32 4.88 -18.55 -5.28
C GLU A 32 6.24 -19.28 -5.28
N LEU A 33 7.22 -18.73 -6.00
CA LEU A 33 8.57 -19.30 -6.05
C LEU A 33 9.25 -19.34 -4.68
N LEU A 34 9.12 -18.27 -3.90
CA LEU A 34 9.70 -18.18 -2.56
C LEU A 34 8.99 -19.10 -1.57
N SER A 35 7.69 -19.30 -1.71
CA SER A 35 6.88 -20.14 -0.85
C SER A 35 7.01 -21.65 -1.14
N ASP A 36 7.81 -22.04 -2.12
CA ASP A 36 8.07 -23.44 -2.46
C ASP A 36 9.00 -24.08 -1.39
N PRO A 37 8.52 -24.99 -0.53
CA PRO A 37 9.32 -25.59 0.53
C PRO A 37 10.42 -26.51 0.00
N ALA A 38 10.34 -26.97 -1.25
CA ALA A 38 11.43 -27.73 -1.87
C ALA A 38 12.64 -26.84 -2.20
N ARG A 39 12.41 -25.53 -2.40
CA ARG A 39 13.45 -24.55 -2.70
C ARG A 39 13.92 -23.80 -1.45
N PHE A 40 12.98 -23.44 -0.59
CA PHE A 40 13.22 -22.62 0.60
C PHE A 40 12.61 -23.26 1.85
N PRO A 41 13.15 -24.44 2.30
CA PRO A 41 12.55 -25.24 3.37
C PRO A 41 12.52 -24.55 4.75
N ALA A 42 13.35 -23.52 4.94
CA ALA A 42 13.43 -22.77 6.20
C ALA A 42 12.74 -21.40 6.14
N LEU A 43 12.07 -21.07 5.03
CA LEU A 43 11.38 -19.79 4.92
C LEU A 43 10.09 -19.80 5.72
N THR A 44 9.99 -18.90 6.69
CA THR A 44 8.80 -18.76 7.55
C THR A 44 8.06 -17.44 7.36
N GLU A 45 8.73 -16.42 6.82
CA GLU A 45 8.14 -15.11 6.61
C GLU A 45 8.61 -14.48 5.28
N ILE A 46 7.70 -13.79 4.61
CA ILE A 46 7.98 -12.93 3.46
C ILE A 46 7.65 -11.49 3.83
N VAL A 47 8.65 -10.61 3.79
CA VAL A 47 8.46 -9.16 3.99
C VAL A 47 8.37 -8.48 2.63
N MET A 48 7.17 -7.99 2.29
CA MET A 48 6.94 -7.18 1.10
C MET A 48 7.15 -5.72 1.43
N THR A 49 8.17 -5.10 0.86
CA THR A 49 8.47 -3.69 1.16
C THR A 49 8.69 -2.85 -0.09
N GLY A 50 8.51 -1.55 0.04
CA GLY A 50 8.81 -0.57 -0.99
C GLY A 50 8.79 0.85 -0.47
N HIS A 51 9.63 1.71 -1.08
CA HIS A 51 9.71 3.14 -0.77
C HIS A 51 9.06 3.97 -1.88
N SER A 52 8.41 5.08 -1.55
CA SER A 52 7.81 6.01 -2.51
C SER A 52 6.81 5.32 -3.44
N ALA A 53 7.08 5.25 -4.73
CA ALA A 53 6.28 4.50 -5.69
C ALA A 53 6.20 3.00 -5.36
N GLY A 54 7.28 2.41 -4.85
CA GLY A 54 7.30 1.04 -4.32
C GLY A 54 6.42 0.87 -3.09
N GLY A 55 6.36 1.87 -2.21
CA GLY A 55 5.45 1.91 -1.07
C GLY A 55 3.98 1.90 -1.49
N GLN A 56 3.64 2.60 -2.58
CA GLN A 56 2.31 2.52 -3.17
C GLN A 56 1.97 1.11 -3.67
N VAL A 57 2.95 0.39 -4.24
CA VAL A 57 2.76 -1.02 -4.61
C VAL A 57 2.56 -1.88 -3.38
N ALA A 58 3.46 -1.78 -2.39
CA ALA A 58 3.40 -2.60 -1.19
C ALA A 58 2.04 -2.46 -0.48
N HIS A 59 1.53 -1.23 -0.33
CA HIS A 59 0.23 -0.99 0.31
C HIS A 59 -0.95 -1.57 -0.49
N ARG A 60 -0.99 -1.33 -1.80
CA ARG A 60 -2.10 -1.82 -2.63
C ARG A 60 -2.01 -3.33 -2.88
N TYR A 61 -0.81 -3.88 -2.92
CA TYR A 61 -0.61 -5.32 -2.96
C TYR A 61 -1.00 -5.96 -1.62
N ALA A 62 -0.68 -5.32 -0.48
CA ALA A 62 -1.21 -5.73 0.82
C ALA A 62 -2.74 -5.77 0.85
N ALA A 63 -3.42 -4.88 0.13
CA ALA A 63 -4.88 -4.89 0.04
C ALA A 63 -5.41 -5.98 -0.90
N ALA A 64 -4.83 -6.15 -2.08
CA ALA A 64 -5.42 -6.92 -3.16
C ALA A 64 -4.79 -8.30 -3.41
N SER A 65 -3.58 -8.59 -2.90
CA SER A 65 -2.90 -9.86 -3.10
C SER A 65 -3.72 -11.05 -2.57
N ARG A 66 -3.63 -12.18 -3.24
CA ARG A 66 -4.14 -13.48 -2.76
C ARG A 66 -3.02 -14.38 -2.22
N ALA A 67 -1.82 -13.83 -2.04
CA ALA A 67 -0.65 -14.60 -1.65
C ALA A 67 -0.83 -15.30 -0.29
N GLU A 68 -1.35 -14.60 0.72
CA GLU A 68 -1.55 -15.18 2.05
C GLU A 68 -2.56 -16.34 2.05
N GLU A 69 -3.61 -16.24 1.24
CA GLU A 69 -4.60 -17.30 1.09
C GLU A 69 -4.04 -18.50 0.32
N ASN A 70 -3.17 -18.25 -0.65
CA ASN A 70 -2.60 -19.30 -1.50
C ASN A 70 -1.39 -20.01 -0.86
N PHE A 71 -0.63 -19.29 0.00
CA PHE A 71 0.66 -19.74 0.56
C PHE A 71 0.68 -19.62 2.08
N GLY A 72 -0.39 -20.04 2.75
CA GLY A 72 -0.60 -19.89 4.20
C GLY A 72 0.40 -20.59 5.12
N ALA A 73 1.36 -21.34 4.60
CA ALA A 73 2.47 -21.91 5.38
C ALA A 73 3.56 -20.88 5.70
N VAL A 74 3.56 -19.73 5.02
CA VAL A 74 4.51 -18.61 5.19
C VAL A 74 3.74 -17.39 5.67
N SER A 75 4.24 -16.72 6.71
CA SER A 75 3.65 -15.45 7.17
C SER A 75 4.05 -14.30 6.25
N PHE A 76 3.23 -13.23 6.28
CA PHE A 76 3.47 -12.05 5.45
C PHE A 76 3.47 -10.78 6.30
N ARG A 77 4.38 -9.88 5.99
CA ARG A 77 4.45 -8.52 6.53
C ARG A 77 4.61 -7.53 5.38
N TYR A 78 3.93 -6.40 5.49
CA TYR A 78 4.01 -5.34 4.48
C TYR A 78 4.60 -4.08 5.09
N VAL A 79 5.77 -3.65 4.62
CA VAL A 79 6.42 -2.42 5.08
C VAL A 79 6.29 -1.34 3.99
N VAL A 80 5.48 -0.35 4.28
CA VAL A 80 5.05 0.69 3.33
C VAL A 80 5.78 1.99 3.67
N ALA A 81 6.88 2.28 2.96
CA ALA A 81 7.73 3.42 3.28
C ALA A 81 7.43 4.64 2.40
N ASN A 82 7.06 5.76 3.03
CA ASN A 82 6.86 7.08 2.43
C ASN A 82 6.12 7.07 1.06
N PRO A 83 4.98 6.39 0.89
CA PRO A 83 4.26 6.44 -0.37
C PRO A 83 3.66 7.82 -0.62
N SER A 84 3.47 8.16 -1.89
CA SER A 84 2.80 9.41 -2.25
C SER A 84 1.30 9.37 -1.96
N THR A 85 0.67 8.19 -2.02
CA THR A 85 -0.77 8.01 -1.76
C THR A 85 -1.05 6.61 -1.24
N TYR A 86 -2.16 6.48 -0.53
CA TYR A 86 -2.68 5.24 0.03
C TYR A 86 -4.01 4.83 -0.62
N LEU A 87 -4.41 3.59 -0.41
CA LEU A 87 -5.74 3.08 -0.71
C LEU A 87 -6.61 3.20 0.53
N TYR A 88 -7.74 3.87 0.42
CA TYR A 88 -8.76 3.95 1.46
C TYR A 88 -9.84 2.89 1.23
N LEU A 89 -10.37 2.32 2.31
CA LEU A 89 -11.34 1.24 2.26
C LEU A 89 -12.79 1.72 2.26
N ARG A 90 -13.00 3.02 2.46
CA ARG A 90 -14.28 3.70 2.44
C ARG A 90 -14.13 5.10 1.84
N PRO A 91 -15.25 5.72 1.41
CA PRO A 91 -15.20 7.04 0.79
C PRO A 91 -14.88 8.18 1.76
N GLU A 92 -14.95 7.96 3.08
CA GLU A 92 -14.67 8.98 4.07
C GLU A 92 -13.19 9.41 4.04
N ARG A 93 -12.95 10.71 4.20
CA ARG A 93 -11.63 11.34 4.35
C ARG A 93 -11.64 12.23 5.60
N GLU A 94 -10.48 12.50 6.14
CA GLU A 94 -10.36 13.35 7.32
C GLU A 94 -10.64 14.81 6.95
N VAL A 95 -11.65 15.40 7.61
CA VAL A 95 -11.99 16.82 7.55
C VAL A 95 -12.15 17.29 9.00
N ASP A 96 -11.40 18.29 9.42
CA ASP A 96 -11.44 18.84 10.78
C ASP A 96 -11.38 17.75 11.87
N SER A 97 -10.43 16.80 11.72
CA SER A 97 -10.20 15.66 12.63
C SER A 97 -11.37 14.66 12.72
N THR A 98 -12.30 14.69 11.77
CA THR A 98 -13.38 13.71 11.65
C THR A 98 -13.36 13.05 10.28
N PHE A 99 -13.79 11.79 10.22
CA PHE A 99 -13.91 11.07 8.94
C PHE A 99 -15.32 11.20 8.40
N VAL A 100 -15.45 11.92 7.28
CA VAL A 100 -16.73 12.18 6.59
C VAL A 100 -16.54 12.01 5.08
N VAL A 101 -17.63 11.78 4.37
CA VAL A 101 -17.61 11.86 2.90
C VAL A 101 -17.42 13.34 2.52
N PRO A 102 -16.30 13.70 1.88
CA PRO A 102 -16.03 15.10 1.56
C PRO A 102 -16.97 15.64 0.47
N ASP A 103 -17.15 16.95 0.41
CA ASP A 103 -17.72 17.57 -0.79
C ASP A 103 -16.73 17.43 -1.95
N VAL A 104 -17.11 16.68 -2.94
CA VAL A 104 -16.24 16.29 -4.06
C VAL A 104 -16.74 16.76 -5.41
N SER A 105 -17.61 17.79 -5.43
CA SER A 105 -18.09 18.38 -6.67
C SER A 105 -16.95 18.82 -7.61
N GLY A 106 -15.79 19.20 -7.04
CA GLY A 106 -14.54 19.52 -7.77
C GLY A 106 -13.51 18.37 -7.86
N CYS A 107 -13.80 17.18 -7.37
CA CYS A 107 -12.84 16.07 -7.30
C CYS A 107 -13.45 14.72 -7.70
N PRO A 108 -13.93 14.58 -8.94
CA PRO A 108 -14.48 13.30 -9.39
C PRO A 108 -13.41 12.22 -9.35
N GLY A 109 -13.79 10.99 -8.96
CA GLY A 109 -12.88 9.84 -8.91
C GLY A 109 -11.90 9.84 -7.72
N TYR A 110 -12.10 10.68 -6.70
CA TYR A 110 -11.24 10.67 -5.50
C TYR A 110 -11.26 9.33 -4.74
N ASP A 111 -12.33 8.56 -4.88
CA ASP A 111 -12.50 7.23 -4.29
C ASP A 111 -12.39 6.09 -5.30
N ASP A 112 -12.02 6.40 -6.54
CA ASP A 112 -11.71 5.38 -7.54
C ASP A 112 -10.43 4.64 -7.18
N TRP A 113 -10.32 3.39 -7.62
CA TRP A 113 -9.06 2.67 -7.60
C TRP A 113 -8.01 3.50 -8.33
N HIS A 114 -7.05 3.96 -7.65
CA HIS A 114 -6.20 3.42 -6.60
C HIS A 114 -6.18 4.27 -5.31
N TYR A 115 -7.03 5.26 -5.19
CA TYR A 115 -7.19 6.07 -3.98
C TYR A 115 -8.25 5.48 -3.05
N GLY A 116 -9.22 4.78 -3.59
CA GLY A 116 -10.31 4.10 -2.92
C GLY A 116 -10.75 2.84 -3.66
N LEU A 117 -11.95 2.36 -3.37
CA LEU A 117 -12.45 1.07 -3.85
C LEU A 117 -13.48 1.18 -4.97
N GLN A 118 -13.80 2.40 -5.43
CA GLN A 118 -14.69 2.56 -6.58
C GLN A 118 -13.96 2.19 -7.88
N SER A 119 -14.71 1.77 -8.89
CA SER A 119 -14.18 1.47 -10.23
C SER A 119 -12.92 0.59 -10.25
N PRO A 120 -12.85 -0.53 -9.48
CA PRO A 120 -11.67 -1.40 -9.49
C PRO A 120 -11.46 -1.98 -10.89
N TYR A 121 -10.20 -2.20 -11.28
CA TYR A 121 -9.88 -2.77 -12.57
C TYR A 121 -8.79 -3.83 -12.50
N ASN A 122 -8.71 -4.65 -13.57
CA ASN A 122 -7.70 -5.70 -13.70
C ASN A 122 -7.65 -6.62 -12.49
N TYR A 123 -6.49 -6.67 -11.81
CA TYR A 123 -6.27 -7.56 -10.67
C TYR A 123 -7.28 -7.32 -9.53
N ALA A 124 -7.54 -6.06 -9.18
CA ALA A 124 -8.45 -5.70 -8.08
C ALA A 124 -9.90 -6.13 -8.35
N THR A 125 -10.36 -6.08 -9.61
CA THR A 125 -11.69 -6.56 -10.00
C THR A 125 -11.86 -8.07 -9.74
N VAL A 126 -10.82 -8.86 -10.03
CA VAL A 126 -10.84 -10.32 -9.84
C VAL A 126 -10.89 -10.69 -8.36
N VAL A 127 -10.21 -9.91 -7.51
CA VAL A 127 -10.20 -10.14 -6.05
C VAL A 127 -11.54 -9.75 -5.42
N GLY A 128 -12.10 -8.65 -5.85
CA GLY A 128 -13.37 -8.11 -5.33
C GLY A 128 -13.20 -7.19 -4.13
N VAL A 129 -14.03 -6.15 -4.09
CA VAL A 129 -13.93 -5.04 -3.12
C VAL A 129 -14.06 -5.51 -1.67
N ASP A 130 -15.00 -6.40 -1.37
CA ASP A 130 -15.21 -6.88 0.00
C ASP A 130 -14.03 -7.74 0.50
N THR A 131 -13.45 -8.54 -0.38
CA THR A 131 -12.23 -9.30 -0.08
C THR A 131 -11.06 -8.35 0.19
N ILE A 132 -10.84 -7.35 -0.66
CA ILE A 132 -9.81 -6.33 -0.49
C ILE A 132 -9.94 -5.63 0.88
N ARG A 133 -11.16 -5.23 1.24
CA ARG A 133 -11.44 -4.59 2.54
C ARG A 133 -11.10 -5.51 3.71
N ALA A 134 -11.60 -6.73 3.68
CA ALA A 134 -11.37 -7.71 4.75
C ALA A 134 -9.88 -8.07 4.89
N GLN A 135 -9.17 -8.21 3.79
CA GLN A 135 -7.74 -8.52 3.77
C GLN A 135 -6.92 -7.40 4.40
N LEU A 136 -7.07 -6.15 3.95
CA LEU A 136 -6.26 -5.05 4.42
C LEU A 136 -6.46 -4.76 5.92
N ILE A 137 -7.66 -4.98 6.44
CA ILE A 137 -7.92 -4.84 7.89
C ILE A 137 -7.08 -5.83 8.70
N ARG A 138 -6.97 -7.10 8.30
CA ARG A 138 -6.32 -8.14 9.10
C ARG A 138 -4.82 -8.33 8.86
N ARG A 139 -4.25 -7.74 7.79
CA ARG A 139 -2.85 -7.92 7.41
C ARG A 139 -1.90 -7.07 8.24
N ASP A 140 -0.71 -7.62 8.53
CA ASP A 140 0.37 -6.88 9.20
C ASP A 140 0.95 -5.84 8.24
N VAL A 141 0.57 -4.57 8.44
CA VAL A 141 1.00 -3.45 7.59
C VAL A 141 1.70 -2.41 8.45
N ARG A 142 2.99 -2.23 8.24
CA ARG A 142 3.81 -1.24 8.92
C ARG A 142 3.97 0.00 8.04
N ILE A 143 3.40 1.11 8.48
CA ILE A 143 3.43 2.40 7.78
C ILE A 143 4.67 3.16 8.24
N LEU A 144 5.78 3.00 7.51
CA LEU A 144 7.07 3.59 7.82
C LEU A 144 7.17 4.99 7.23
N ILE A 145 7.26 6.02 8.06
CA ILE A 145 7.15 7.42 7.65
C ILE A 145 8.32 8.24 8.18
N GLY A 146 8.97 9.01 7.32
CA GLY A 146 10.00 9.98 7.73
C GLY A 146 9.38 11.24 8.33
N SER A 147 9.78 11.63 9.54
CA SER A 147 9.23 12.81 10.21
C SER A 147 9.54 14.14 9.50
N ALA A 148 10.54 14.16 8.61
CA ALA A 148 10.88 15.30 7.77
C ALA A 148 10.40 15.17 6.30
N ASP A 149 9.60 14.14 5.94
CA ASP A 149 9.08 13.98 4.57
C ASP A 149 7.83 14.84 4.33
N THR A 150 8.05 16.15 4.39
CA THR A 150 7.02 17.20 4.27
C THR A 150 7.10 18.00 2.96
N LEU A 151 8.01 17.62 2.05
CA LEU A 151 8.20 18.32 0.80
C LEU A 151 7.28 17.77 -0.31
N SER A 152 6.93 18.65 -1.24
CA SER A 152 6.07 18.32 -2.38
C SER A 152 6.81 17.68 -3.58
N ALA A 153 8.15 17.57 -3.51
CA ALA A 153 8.93 16.98 -4.60
C ALA A 153 8.45 15.54 -4.90
N GLN A 154 8.09 15.30 -6.16
CA GLN A 154 7.54 14.00 -6.64
C GLN A 154 6.29 13.51 -5.86
N LEU A 155 5.59 14.40 -5.19
CA LEU A 155 4.33 14.12 -4.53
C LEU A 155 3.19 14.11 -5.56
N ASP A 156 2.25 13.20 -5.42
CA ASP A 156 0.99 13.28 -6.14
C ASP A 156 0.17 14.43 -5.56
N VAL A 157 -0.10 15.44 -6.37
CA VAL A 157 -0.84 16.66 -6.00
C VAL A 157 -2.23 16.71 -6.65
N SER A 158 -2.71 15.57 -7.18
CA SER A 158 -4.09 15.48 -7.66
C SER A 158 -5.09 15.72 -6.53
N CYS A 159 -6.32 16.07 -6.86
CA CYS A 159 -7.34 16.36 -5.84
C CYS A 159 -7.59 15.15 -4.93
N GLY A 160 -7.67 13.92 -5.47
CA GLY A 160 -7.87 12.69 -4.68
C GLY A 160 -6.69 12.40 -3.74
N ALA A 161 -5.46 12.75 -4.14
CA ALA A 161 -4.28 12.64 -3.29
C ALA A 161 -4.28 13.70 -2.16
N ASN A 162 -4.68 14.93 -2.48
CA ASN A 162 -4.72 16.03 -1.50
C ASN A 162 -5.77 15.82 -0.41
N LEU A 163 -6.84 15.08 -0.68
CA LEU A 163 -7.81 14.64 0.33
C LEU A 163 -7.23 13.62 1.34
N GLN A 164 -6.02 13.11 1.13
CA GLN A 164 -5.33 12.24 2.08
C GLN A 164 -4.39 13.00 3.02
N GLY A 165 -4.07 14.26 2.72
CA GLY A 165 -3.17 15.13 3.47
C GLY A 165 -2.22 15.94 2.56
N ARG A 166 -1.52 16.91 3.13
CA ARG A 166 -0.69 17.88 2.40
C ARG A 166 0.64 17.30 1.91
N HIS A 167 1.21 16.36 2.66
CA HIS A 167 2.51 15.75 2.40
C HIS A 167 2.57 14.30 2.92
N ARG A 168 3.63 13.56 2.62
CA ARG A 168 3.71 12.11 2.90
C ARG A 168 3.60 11.78 4.38
N LEU A 169 4.23 12.57 5.27
CA LEU A 169 4.09 12.38 6.71
C LEU A 169 2.62 12.46 7.13
N GLU A 170 1.92 13.53 6.78
CA GLU A 170 0.52 13.71 7.14
C GLU A 170 -0.36 12.59 6.54
N ARG A 171 -0.16 12.24 5.26
CA ARG A 171 -0.94 11.17 4.60
C ARG A 171 -0.81 9.81 5.29
N GLY A 172 0.39 9.48 5.76
CA GLY A 172 0.61 8.24 6.50
C GLY A 172 -0.08 8.25 7.86
N GLN A 173 0.06 9.35 8.59
CA GLN A 173 -0.60 9.53 9.89
C GLN A 173 -2.12 9.53 9.75
N THR A 174 -2.65 10.21 8.73
CA THR A 174 -4.10 10.20 8.42
C THR A 174 -4.59 8.80 8.10
N LEU A 175 -3.82 8.01 7.34
CA LEU A 175 -4.22 6.63 7.06
C LEU A 175 -4.32 5.79 8.34
N VAL A 176 -3.35 5.90 9.25
CA VAL A 176 -3.41 5.11 10.50
C VAL A 176 -4.63 5.52 11.31
N ARG A 177 -4.86 6.84 11.51
CA ARG A 177 -6.10 7.32 12.17
C ARG A 177 -7.38 6.84 11.46
N PHE A 178 -7.37 6.78 10.13
CA PHE A 178 -8.49 6.22 9.36
C PHE A 178 -8.70 4.73 9.68
N MET A 179 -7.64 3.95 9.79
CA MET A 179 -7.75 2.53 10.13
C MET A 179 -8.25 2.33 11.57
N ASP A 180 -7.77 3.14 12.52
CA ASP A 180 -8.26 3.17 13.92
C ASP A 180 -9.77 3.47 13.97
N TRP A 181 -10.21 4.47 13.20
CA TRP A 181 -11.63 4.83 13.10
C TRP A 181 -12.47 3.74 12.43
N LEU A 182 -11.91 3.07 11.41
CA LEU A 182 -12.63 2.08 10.61
C LEU A 182 -12.88 0.78 11.36
N SER A 183 -11.90 0.28 12.11
CA SER A 183 -11.97 -1.04 12.76
C SER A 183 -10.93 -1.20 13.85
N SER A 184 -11.35 -1.55 15.05
CA SER A 184 -10.44 -1.94 16.15
C SER A 184 -9.68 -3.26 15.90
N LEU A 185 -10.00 -3.97 14.82
CA LEU A 185 -9.36 -5.25 14.46
C LEU A 185 -8.24 -5.08 13.43
N HIS A 186 -7.97 -3.84 12.97
CA HIS A 186 -6.88 -3.63 12.03
C HIS A 186 -5.52 -3.88 12.67
N ARG A 187 -4.53 -4.19 11.82
CA ARG A 187 -3.16 -4.47 12.25
C ARG A 187 -2.15 -3.51 11.61
N HIS A 188 -2.59 -2.29 11.29
CA HIS A 188 -1.70 -1.23 10.82
C HIS A 188 -0.95 -0.63 11.98
N GLN A 189 0.36 -0.40 11.79
CA GLN A 189 1.23 0.20 12.78
C GLN A 189 1.91 1.44 12.19
N GLU A 190 1.82 2.57 12.89
CA GLU A 190 2.59 3.76 12.56
C GLU A 190 4.02 3.62 13.06
N MET A 191 5.00 3.80 12.16
CA MET A 191 6.42 3.74 12.48
C MET A 191 7.13 4.99 11.98
N ILE A 192 7.41 5.94 12.88
CA ILE A 192 8.03 7.21 12.53
C ILE A 192 9.56 7.11 12.60
N VAL A 193 10.23 7.47 11.49
CA VAL A 193 11.70 7.59 11.43
C VAL A 193 12.09 9.04 11.73
N PRO A 194 12.67 9.34 12.90
CA PRO A 194 13.00 10.71 13.28
C PRO A 194 14.02 11.35 12.33
N GLY A 195 13.76 12.58 11.90
CA GLY A 195 14.66 13.37 11.05
C GLY A 195 14.80 12.91 9.60
N SER A 196 14.22 11.78 9.22
CA SER A 196 14.29 11.27 7.84
C SER A 196 13.31 12.01 6.94
N GLY A 197 13.80 12.47 5.78
CA GLY A 197 13.01 12.97 4.67
C GLY A 197 12.68 11.85 3.67
N HIS A 198 12.55 12.23 2.36
CA HIS A 198 12.25 11.29 1.29
C HIS A 198 13.48 10.51 0.81
N SER A 199 14.09 9.72 1.70
CA SER A 199 15.29 8.94 1.42
C SER A 199 15.07 7.46 1.77
N SER A 200 15.18 6.57 0.78
CA SER A 200 15.03 5.12 1.02
C SER A 200 16.10 4.58 1.98
N SER A 201 17.34 4.98 1.82
CA SER A 201 18.43 4.57 2.73
C SER A 201 18.23 5.13 4.12
N GLY A 202 17.83 6.42 4.25
CA GLY A 202 17.51 7.03 5.54
C GLY A 202 16.37 6.33 6.27
N MET A 203 15.40 5.80 5.52
CA MET A 203 14.29 5.03 6.09
C MET A 203 14.73 3.64 6.53
N TYR A 204 15.25 2.83 5.61
CA TYR A 204 15.49 1.40 5.86
C TYR A 204 16.71 1.11 6.74
N LEU A 205 17.74 1.97 6.76
CA LEU A 205 18.93 1.79 7.59
C LEU A 205 18.77 2.40 8.99
N SER A 206 17.67 3.05 9.28
CA SER A 206 17.35 3.54 10.63
C SER A 206 17.00 2.37 11.57
N ALA A 207 17.14 2.57 12.89
CA ALA A 207 16.71 1.57 13.87
C ALA A 207 15.23 1.21 13.71
N VAL A 208 14.36 2.21 13.44
CA VAL A 208 12.92 2.00 13.18
C VAL A 208 12.69 1.23 11.89
N GLY A 209 13.46 1.53 10.84
CA GLY A 209 13.36 0.81 9.57
C GLY A 209 13.79 -0.64 9.67
N LEU A 210 14.88 -0.91 10.39
CA LEU A 210 15.34 -2.28 10.66
C LEU A 210 14.32 -3.04 11.51
N ASP A 211 13.72 -2.41 12.51
CA ASP A 211 12.64 -2.99 13.30
C ASP A 211 11.41 -3.27 12.43
N ALA A 212 11.04 -2.35 11.54
CA ALA A 212 9.94 -2.59 10.60
C ALA A 212 10.16 -3.82 9.71
N LEU A 213 11.39 -4.06 9.27
CA LEU A 213 11.73 -5.16 8.38
C LEU A 213 11.95 -6.49 9.11
N PHE A 214 12.61 -6.46 10.27
CA PHE A 214 13.15 -7.67 10.93
C PHE A 214 12.68 -7.82 12.38
N GLY A 215 12.01 -6.83 12.96
CA GLY A 215 11.45 -6.90 14.32
C GLY A 215 10.32 -7.93 14.43
N THR A 216 10.18 -8.57 15.57
CA THR A 216 9.15 -9.57 15.90
C THR A 216 7.86 -8.92 16.39
#